data_2577568f569a9651936f98aae0359132
#
_entry.id   2577568f569a9651936f98aae0359132
#
_cell.length_a   1.000
_cell.length_b   1.000
_cell.length_c   1.000
_cell.angle_alpha   90.00
_cell.angle_beta   90.00
_cell.angle_gamma   90.00
#
_symmetry.space_group_name_H-M   'P 1'
#
loop_
_entity.id
_entity.type
_entity.pdbx_description
1 polymer ?
#
loop_
_entity_poly.entity_id
_entity_poly.type
_entity_poly.pdbx_seq_one_letter_code
_entity_poly.pdbx_strand_id
1 'polypeptide(L)'
;DKFKLSALMLALFAANSALAANEDSTNQSPSTQAEDLEIIEVRGFSRSLIQSLNQKRFSDTVSEQISADDLGALPDISMADALTRLPGISAVRTGGQAAQINIRGLSGGFVFSTLNGREQVSTSGSRSIEFDQYPSELISSAAVYKSPKASLIEGGVAGTVELETASPLNNDQTHKFVANVRGMYNDRASEVSDATEFGDRISFSYQGKYLDDTLGVALGYARLFQPSVATQFIGLAYNDTKDVDGAANDTNGPLTNPENEYISEGFELQHLGGEETRNGYLAAVEWAPADNFKLKGDAFLSRFDKESFARGLRVKLGGPTAAYANAQLDGNAVIGAAVNRTSQSYTRVEIVNDDNQDFDEVDSFGVNADWQVTDRLNVNADVSLSRAKSNFRNGLLWSLVAEDANAETPVFDNNVAINYQLNGLNLPDVGFNQAAAFSDIDRVMVSKYGIYPDQTEDEVTAFRLDFKYELESD
;
A
#
# COMPACT_ATOMS: atom_id res chain seq x y z
N ASP A 1 -0.58 17.86 -24.51
CA ASP A 1 -1.83 17.70 -23.72
C ASP A 1 -1.69 18.11 -22.25
N LYS A 2 -0.47 18.29 -21.71
CA LYS A 2 -0.19 18.73 -20.33
C LYS A 2 -0.74 20.15 -20.01
N PHE A 3 -0.93 21.00 -21.00
CA PHE A 3 -1.44 22.37 -20.81
C PHE A 3 -2.96 22.46 -20.58
N LYS A 4 -3.74 21.46 -20.98
CA LYS A 4 -5.21 21.50 -20.87
C LYS A 4 -5.72 21.13 -19.48
N LEU A 5 -4.99 20.29 -18.74
CA LEU A 5 -5.34 19.91 -17.35
C LEU A 5 -5.08 21.06 -16.37
N SER A 6 -3.98 21.81 -16.53
CA SER A 6 -3.68 22.99 -15.73
C SER A 6 -4.73 24.09 -15.85
N ALA A 7 -5.28 24.30 -17.04
CA ALA A 7 -6.31 25.30 -17.27
C ALA A 7 -7.67 24.92 -16.64
N LEU A 8 -7.99 23.63 -16.56
CA LEU A 8 -9.20 23.13 -15.91
C LEU A 8 -9.12 23.24 -14.38
N MET A 9 -7.95 22.96 -13.81
CA MET A 9 -7.70 23.14 -12.37
C MET A 9 -7.76 24.60 -11.95
N LEU A 10 -7.22 25.52 -12.76
CA LEU A 10 -7.29 26.96 -12.50
C LEU A 10 -8.74 27.50 -12.64
N ALA A 11 -9.53 26.97 -13.55
CA ALA A 11 -10.92 27.34 -13.75
C ALA A 11 -11.83 26.88 -12.60
N LEU A 12 -11.56 25.73 -11.98
CA LEU A 12 -12.26 25.22 -10.80
C LEU A 12 -11.94 26.04 -9.54
N PHE A 13 -10.70 26.52 -9.39
CA PHE A 13 -10.32 27.42 -8.30
C PHE A 13 -10.96 28.81 -8.46
N ALA A 14 -11.07 29.32 -9.68
CA ALA A 14 -11.71 30.61 -9.97
C ALA A 14 -13.24 30.56 -9.77
N ALA A 15 -13.89 29.42 -10.00
CA ALA A 15 -15.33 29.26 -9.80
C ALA A 15 -15.73 29.28 -8.31
N ASN A 16 -14.89 28.75 -7.42
CA ASN A 16 -15.15 28.80 -5.96
C ASN A 16 -14.97 30.21 -5.36
N SER A 17 -14.10 31.03 -5.93
CA SER A 17 -13.93 32.42 -5.48
C SER A 17 -15.04 33.38 -5.99
N ALA A 18 -15.75 33.04 -7.06
CA ALA A 18 -16.85 33.83 -7.60
C ALA A 18 -18.18 33.59 -6.87
N LEU A 19 -18.34 32.48 -6.15
CA LEU A 19 -19.53 32.21 -5.33
C LEU A 19 -19.51 32.87 -3.93
N ALA A 20 -18.35 33.35 -3.49
CA ALA A 20 -18.17 34.00 -2.20
C ALA A 20 -18.31 35.53 -2.23
N ALA A 21 -18.60 36.14 -3.39
CA ALA A 21 -18.53 37.61 -3.58
C ALA A 21 -19.87 38.32 -3.86
N ASN A 22 -21.00 37.73 -3.48
CA ASN A 22 -22.31 38.41 -3.65
C ASN A 22 -23.13 38.34 -2.36
N GLU A 23 -22.75 39.15 -1.38
CA GLU A 23 -23.70 39.69 -0.40
C GLU A 23 -23.57 41.21 -0.31
N ASP A 24 -24.54 41.85 -0.87
CA ASP A 24 -24.65 43.30 -0.96
C ASP A 24 -25.31 43.85 0.33
N SER A 25 -24.69 44.87 0.85
CA SER A 25 -25.07 45.59 2.05
C SER A 25 -26.35 46.43 1.85
N THR A 26 -27.37 46.21 2.67
CA THR A 26 -28.37 47.26 2.96
C THR A 26 -28.61 47.38 4.47
N ASN A 27 -28.33 48.56 4.94
CA ASN A 27 -28.60 49.10 6.27
C ASN A 27 -30.09 49.05 6.67
N GLN A 28 -30.38 48.47 7.84
CA GLN A 28 -31.48 48.96 8.70
C GLN A 28 -31.20 48.70 10.18
N SER A 29 -31.50 49.69 11.01
CA SER A 29 -31.26 49.80 12.46
C SER A 29 -32.19 48.93 13.32
N PRO A 30 -31.95 48.86 14.64
CA PRO A 30 -32.05 47.58 15.39
C PRO A 30 -33.39 47.39 16.06
N SER A 31 -33.92 46.18 15.97
CA SER A 31 -34.90 45.64 16.91
C SER A 31 -34.31 44.45 17.63
N THR A 32 -34.29 44.53 18.96
CA THR A 32 -33.83 43.55 19.91
C THR A 32 -34.64 42.24 19.75
N GLN A 33 -34.12 41.29 19.02
CA GLN A 33 -34.52 39.88 19.11
C GLN A 33 -33.29 39.08 19.51
N ALA A 34 -33.49 38.14 20.44
CA ALA A 34 -32.46 37.24 20.86
C ALA A 34 -31.80 36.61 19.59
N GLU A 35 -30.52 36.86 19.42
CA GLU A 35 -29.73 36.21 18.39
C GLU A 35 -29.80 34.71 18.63
N ASP A 36 -30.51 33.98 17.74
CA ASP A 36 -30.21 32.57 17.52
C ASP A 36 -28.75 32.52 17.13
N LEU A 37 -27.91 32.13 18.06
CA LEU A 37 -26.53 31.77 17.77
C LEU A 37 -26.59 30.66 16.73
N GLU A 38 -26.32 30.99 15.49
CA GLU A 38 -26.10 30.00 14.43
C GLU A 38 -24.87 29.20 14.84
N ILE A 39 -25.11 28.08 15.54
CA ILE A 39 -24.08 27.11 15.87
C ILE A 39 -23.66 26.54 14.51
N ILE A 40 -22.52 26.99 13.97
CA ILE A 40 -21.85 26.34 12.87
C ILE A 40 -21.40 24.99 13.41
N GLU A 41 -22.29 24.01 13.33
CA GLU A 41 -21.98 22.63 13.64
C GLU A 41 -21.01 22.14 12.56
N VAL A 42 -19.73 21.95 12.93
CA VAL A 42 -18.76 21.18 12.16
C VAL A 42 -19.21 19.72 12.23
N ARG A 43 -20.17 19.35 11.37
CA ARG A 43 -20.97 18.12 11.49
C ARG A 43 -20.28 16.85 11.03
N GLY A 44 -19.18 16.94 10.23
CA GLY A 44 -18.52 15.76 9.66
C GLY A 44 -17.74 14.96 10.72
N PHE A 45 -16.58 15.41 11.07
CA PHE A 45 -15.59 14.68 11.89
C PHE A 45 -16.07 14.38 13.31
N SER A 46 -16.70 15.33 13.99
CA SER A 46 -17.15 15.18 15.38
C SER A 46 -18.26 14.11 15.53
N ARG A 47 -19.20 14.04 14.57
CA ARG A 47 -20.28 13.07 14.58
C ARG A 47 -19.77 11.65 14.34
N SER A 48 -18.85 11.49 13.39
CA SER A 48 -18.19 10.26 13.04
C SER A 48 -17.38 9.69 14.22
N LEU A 49 -16.60 10.54 14.89
CA LEU A 49 -15.86 10.15 16.10
C LEU A 49 -16.80 9.66 17.22
N ILE A 50 -17.91 10.38 17.47
CA ILE A 50 -18.90 10.00 18.46
C ILE A 50 -19.54 8.65 18.09
N GLN A 51 -19.86 8.43 16.82
CA GLN A 51 -20.42 7.18 16.34
C GLN A 51 -19.45 6.02 16.53
N SER A 52 -18.19 6.17 16.14
CA SER A 52 -17.14 5.16 16.32
C SER A 52 -16.90 4.84 17.80
N LEU A 53 -16.91 5.87 18.68
CA LEU A 53 -16.79 5.69 20.12
C LEU A 53 -18.00 4.98 20.72
N ASN A 54 -19.23 5.27 20.28
CA ASN A 54 -20.44 4.60 20.74
C ASN A 54 -20.45 3.13 20.28
N GLN A 55 -20.10 2.84 19.04
CA GLN A 55 -20.00 1.47 18.55
C GLN A 55 -18.96 0.66 19.35
N LYS A 56 -17.78 1.26 19.61
CA LYS A 56 -16.76 0.66 20.48
C LYS A 56 -17.27 0.42 21.91
N ARG A 57 -18.00 1.39 22.48
CA ARG A 57 -18.54 1.31 23.85
C ARG A 57 -19.57 0.22 24.03
N PHE A 58 -20.40 -0.03 23.01
CA PHE A 58 -21.45 -1.04 23.04
C PHE A 58 -21.04 -2.37 22.41
N SER A 59 -19.79 -2.49 21.96
CA SER A 59 -19.25 -3.74 21.44
C SER A 59 -19.09 -4.75 22.60
N ASP A 60 -19.52 -5.97 22.36
CA ASP A 60 -19.38 -7.12 23.26
C ASP A 60 -17.97 -7.76 23.21
N THR A 61 -17.07 -7.20 22.41
CA THR A 61 -15.70 -7.68 22.22
C THR A 61 -14.73 -6.50 22.09
N VAL A 62 -13.41 -6.76 22.20
CA VAL A 62 -12.40 -5.73 22.04
C VAL A 62 -12.29 -5.37 20.56
N SER A 63 -12.86 -4.23 20.19
CA SER A 63 -12.87 -3.72 18.82
C SER A 63 -12.43 -2.27 18.73
N GLU A 64 -11.93 -1.88 17.57
CA GLU A 64 -11.69 -0.50 17.14
C GLU A 64 -12.46 -0.25 15.85
N GLN A 65 -12.94 0.99 15.65
CA GLN A 65 -13.78 1.30 14.51
C GLN A 65 -13.41 2.65 13.90
N ILE A 66 -13.52 2.73 12.58
CA ILE A 66 -13.39 3.97 11.79
C ILE A 66 -14.65 4.10 10.94
N SER A 67 -15.24 5.27 10.87
CA SER A 67 -16.42 5.54 10.03
C SER A 67 -16.05 6.26 8.73
N ALA A 68 -17.02 6.33 7.80
CA ALA A 68 -16.86 6.91 6.46
C ALA A 68 -16.37 8.37 6.46
N ASP A 69 -16.86 9.19 7.40
CA ASP A 69 -16.46 10.60 7.47
C ASP A 69 -14.98 10.75 7.83
N ASP A 70 -14.43 9.79 8.58
CA ASP A 70 -13.00 9.72 8.89
C ASP A 70 -12.21 9.17 7.68
N LEU A 71 -12.71 8.16 6.99
CA LEU A 71 -12.06 7.53 5.84
C LEU A 71 -11.97 8.45 4.62
N GLY A 72 -13.05 9.21 4.34
CA GLY A 72 -13.11 10.11 3.18
C GLY A 72 -12.50 11.49 3.41
N ALA A 73 -12.47 11.97 4.65
CA ALA A 73 -11.97 13.30 5.02
C ALA A 73 -10.46 13.38 5.20
N LEU A 74 -9.80 12.25 5.46
CA LEU A 74 -8.38 12.19 5.74
C LEU A 74 -7.55 12.02 4.45
N PRO A 75 -6.30 12.52 4.43
CA PRO A 75 -5.42 12.42 3.26
C PRO A 75 -4.84 11.01 3.06
N ASP A 76 -5.43 9.99 3.68
CA ASP A 76 -4.94 8.62 3.58
C ASP A 76 -5.07 8.08 2.15
N ILE A 77 -4.00 7.47 1.68
CA ILE A 77 -3.92 6.97 0.30
C ILE A 77 -4.62 5.62 0.18
N SER A 78 -4.57 4.81 1.23
CA SER A 78 -5.13 3.46 1.25
C SER A 78 -5.89 3.16 2.53
N MET A 79 -6.70 2.08 2.52
CA MET A 79 -7.31 1.54 3.73
C MET A 79 -6.28 1.09 4.76
N ALA A 80 -5.11 0.59 4.32
CA ALA A 80 -4.04 0.22 5.22
C ALA A 80 -3.55 1.41 6.05
N ASP A 81 -3.33 2.58 5.42
CA ASP A 81 -2.93 3.80 6.14
C ASP A 81 -3.99 4.27 7.13
N ALA A 82 -5.26 4.26 6.73
CA ALA A 82 -6.37 4.62 7.61
C ALA A 82 -6.45 3.72 8.86
N LEU A 83 -6.29 2.40 8.68
CA LEU A 83 -6.33 1.43 9.77
C LEU A 83 -5.16 1.58 10.76
N THR A 84 -3.99 2.07 10.34
CA THR A 84 -2.83 2.27 11.25
C THR A 84 -3.06 3.35 12.30
N ARG A 85 -4.09 4.18 12.16
CA ARG A 85 -4.50 5.16 13.19
C ARG A 85 -5.16 4.50 14.40
N LEU A 86 -5.61 3.27 14.25
CA LEU A 86 -6.22 2.52 15.34
C LEU A 86 -5.15 1.96 16.29
N PRO A 87 -5.37 2.02 17.61
CA PRO A 87 -4.41 1.52 18.59
C PRO A 87 -4.05 0.04 18.36
N GLY A 88 -2.74 -0.28 18.38
CA GLY A 88 -2.23 -1.63 18.23
C GLY A 88 -2.31 -2.21 16.83
N ILE A 89 -2.46 -1.36 15.81
CA ILE A 89 -2.38 -1.71 14.40
C ILE A 89 -1.17 -1.03 13.79
N SER A 90 -0.44 -1.75 12.97
CA SER A 90 0.68 -1.25 12.17
C SER A 90 0.59 -1.80 10.75
N ALA A 91 1.17 -1.10 9.78
CA ALA A 91 1.22 -1.55 8.41
C ALA A 91 2.57 -2.15 8.04
N VAL A 92 2.55 -3.14 7.16
CA VAL A 92 3.69 -3.54 6.36
C VAL A 92 3.71 -2.64 5.12
N ARG A 93 4.87 -2.01 4.87
CA ARG A 93 5.03 -1.11 3.74
C ARG A 93 5.92 -1.75 2.67
N THR A 94 5.46 -1.67 1.44
CA THR A 94 6.23 -2.12 0.26
C THR A 94 6.41 -0.92 -0.66
N GLY A 95 7.66 -0.57 -0.99
CA GLY A 95 7.95 0.63 -1.80
C GLY A 95 7.46 1.95 -1.18
N GLY A 96 7.35 2.02 0.18
CA GLY A 96 6.82 3.18 0.89
C GLY A 96 5.29 3.20 1.07
N GLN A 97 4.54 2.33 0.38
CA GLN A 97 3.09 2.19 0.47
C GLN A 97 2.68 1.19 1.55
N ALA A 98 1.66 1.53 2.33
CA ALA A 98 1.06 0.62 3.28
C ALA A 98 0.12 -0.34 2.52
N ALA A 99 0.44 -1.63 2.51
CA ALA A 99 -0.35 -2.66 1.82
C ALA A 99 -1.05 -3.60 2.83
N GLN A 100 -0.30 -4.27 3.68
CA GLN A 100 -0.84 -5.23 4.65
C GLN A 100 -0.81 -4.65 6.05
N ILE A 101 -1.63 -5.19 6.95
CA ILE A 101 -1.66 -4.75 8.35
C ILE A 101 -1.26 -5.86 9.31
N ASN A 102 -0.69 -5.44 10.45
CA ASN A 102 -0.39 -6.28 11.60
C ASN A 102 -1.26 -5.86 12.77
N ILE A 103 -1.81 -6.81 13.52
CA ILE A 103 -2.58 -6.56 14.73
C ILE A 103 -1.78 -7.04 15.93
N ARG A 104 -1.49 -6.14 16.90
CA ARG A 104 -0.72 -6.44 18.11
C ARG A 104 0.64 -7.10 17.83
N GLY A 105 1.29 -6.72 16.73
CA GLY A 105 2.59 -7.25 16.33
C GLY A 105 2.55 -8.61 15.60
N LEU A 106 1.37 -9.23 15.43
CA LEU A 106 1.22 -10.42 14.61
C LEU A 106 1.02 -10.02 13.14
N SER A 107 1.76 -10.69 12.25
CA SER A 107 1.77 -10.37 10.81
C SER A 107 0.43 -10.62 10.12
N GLY A 108 0.25 -10.04 8.94
CA GLY A 108 -0.96 -10.11 8.15
C GLY A 108 -1.50 -11.53 7.88
N GLY A 109 -0.63 -12.56 7.81
CA GLY A 109 -1.05 -13.94 7.66
C GLY A 109 -1.87 -14.51 8.84
N PHE A 110 -1.89 -13.82 9.99
CA PHE A 110 -2.71 -14.14 11.16
C PHE A 110 -3.96 -13.25 11.27
N VAL A 111 -4.12 -12.29 10.38
CA VAL A 111 -5.27 -11.39 10.30
C VAL A 111 -6.27 -11.96 9.31
N PHE A 112 -7.54 -12.04 9.71
CA PHE A 112 -8.62 -12.40 8.83
C PHE A 112 -9.33 -11.13 8.33
N SER A 113 -9.76 -11.13 7.08
CA SER A 113 -10.36 -9.94 6.49
C SER A 113 -11.66 -10.25 5.76
N THR A 114 -12.65 -9.41 6.00
CA THR A 114 -13.98 -9.54 5.41
C THR A 114 -14.46 -8.22 4.78
N LEU A 115 -15.28 -8.34 3.75
CA LEU A 115 -16.04 -7.24 3.17
C LEU A 115 -17.53 -7.59 3.26
N ASN A 116 -18.30 -6.76 3.96
CA ASN A 116 -19.72 -7.03 4.27
C ASN A 116 -19.94 -8.42 4.90
N GLY A 117 -19.07 -8.83 5.84
CA GLY A 117 -19.13 -10.12 6.52
C GLY A 117 -18.69 -11.33 5.69
N ARG A 118 -18.06 -11.13 4.53
CA ARG A 118 -17.65 -12.16 3.58
C ARG A 118 -16.15 -12.19 3.43
N GLU A 119 -15.55 -13.39 3.46
CA GLU A 119 -14.11 -13.59 3.34
C GLU A 119 -13.57 -12.94 2.06
N GLN A 120 -12.43 -12.27 2.19
CA GLN A 120 -11.69 -11.69 1.08
C GLN A 120 -10.41 -12.51 0.82
N VAL A 121 -10.00 -12.54 -0.43
CA VAL A 121 -8.82 -13.27 -0.92
C VAL A 121 -7.71 -12.31 -1.34
N SER A 122 -6.48 -12.81 -1.41
CA SER A 122 -5.25 -12.04 -1.61
C SER A 122 -4.71 -12.18 -3.04
N THR A 123 -4.19 -11.10 -3.59
CA THR A 123 -3.46 -11.11 -4.87
C THR A 123 -2.06 -11.71 -4.74
N SER A 124 -1.48 -11.74 -3.54
CA SER A 124 -0.12 -12.27 -3.30
C SER A 124 -0.05 -13.78 -3.08
N GLY A 125 -1.17 -14.51 -3.17
CA GLY A 125 -1.24 -15.95 -2.87
C GLY A 125 -1.00 -16.30 -1.39
N SER A 126 -1.04 -15.30 -0.50
CA SER A 126 -0.99 -15.46 0.94
C SER A 126 -2.38 -15.31 1.57
N ARG A 127 -2.50 -15.56 2.89
CA ARG A 127 -3.76 -15.29 3.62
C ARG A 127 -3.94 -13.82 4.01
N SER A 128 -2.93 -13.01 3.78
CA SER A 128 -2.95 -11.58 4.10
C SER A 128 -3.44 -10.80 2.91
N ILE A 129 -4.61 -10.17 3.00
CA ILE A 129 -5.09 -9.31 1.92
C ILE A 129 -4.29 -8.01 1.85
N GLU A 130 -4.25 -7.46 0.66
CA GLU A 130 -3.65 -6.17 0.35
C GLU A 130 -4.72 -5.09 0.48
N PHE A 131 -4.70 -4.33 1.60
CA PHE A 131 -5.68 -3.28 1.88
C PHE A 131 -5.54 -2.04 0.98
N ASP A 132 -4.43 -1.91 0.25
CA ASP A 132 -4.24 -0.90 -0.79
C ASP A 132 -5.11 -1.17 -2.03
N GLN A 133 -5.61 -2.40 -2.22
CA GLN A 133 -6.60 -2.73 -3.25
C GLN A 133 -7.99 -2.14 -2.97
N TYR A 134 -8.26 -1.68 -1.73
CA TYR A 134 -9.55 -1.15 -1.31
C TYR A 134 -9.49 0.37 -1.17
N PRO A 135 -10.06 1.15 -2.15
CA PRO A 135 -10.14 2.60 -2.04
C PRO A 135 -10.94 3.03 -0.81
N SER A 136 -10.34 3.87 0.04
CA SER A 136 -11.00 4.33 1.26
C SER A 136 -12.31 5.10 1.00
N GLU A 137 -12.47 5.69 -0.19
CA GLU A 137 -13.67 6.41 -0.60
C GLU A 137 -14.89 5.51 -0.91
N LEU A 138 -14.66 4.21 -1.14
CA LEU A 138 -15.71 3.25 -1.42
C LEU A 138 -16.13 2.45 -0.18
N ILE A 139 -15.38 2.57 0.92
CA ILE A 139 -15.64 1.91 2.19
C ILE A 139 -16.36 2.88 3.11
N SER A 140 -17.47 2.45 3.71
CA SER A 140 -18.27 3.27 4.61
C SER A 140 -17.83 3.16 6.07
N SER A 141 -17.34 2.01 6.49
CA SER A 141 -16.78 1.79 7.81
C SER A 141 -15.77 0.65 7.81
N ALA A 142 -14.89 0.64 8.80
CA ALA A 142 -14.00 -0.47 9.06
C ALA A 142 -13.97 -0.76 10.56
N ALA A 143 -14.09 -2.03 10.91
CA ALA A 143 -13.99 -2.52 12.28
C ALA A 143 -12.83 -3.49 12.41
N VAL A 144 -12.02 -3.36 13.46
CA VAL A 144 -10.95 -4.29 13.78
C VAL A 144 -11.29 -4.98 15.10
N TYR A 145 -11.68 -6.24 15.01
CA TYR A 145 -11.95 -7.10 16.16
C TYR A 145 -10.65 -7.74 16.62
N LYS A 146 -10.21 -7.39 17.82
CA LYS A 146 -8.96 -7.87 18.42
C LYS A 146 -9.14 -9.09 19.32
N SER A 147 -10.35 -9.59 19.46
CA SER A 147 -10.69 -10.82 20.12
C SER A 147 -11.77 -11.55 19.33
N PRO A 148 -11.76 -12.90 19.34
CA PRO A 148 -12.73 -13.70 18.61
C PRO A 148 -14.15 -13.47 19.16
N LYS A 149 -15.12 -13.60 18.28
CA LYS A 149 -16.55 -13.49 18.56
C LYS A 149 -17.28 -14.57 17.76
N ALA A 150 -18.24 -15.25 18.37
CA ALA A 150 -18.95 -16.37 17.73
C ALA A 150 -19.70 -16.01 16.45
N SER A 151 -20.05 -14.72 16.26
CA SER A 151 -20.71 -14.24 15.05
C SER A 151 -19.75 -13.90 13.89
N LEU A 152 -18.43 -13.88 14.13
CA LEU A 152 -17.43 -13.67 13.09
C LEU A 152 -17.01 -15.01 12.47
N ILE A 153 -16.60 -14.95 11.21
CA ILE A 153 -15.98 -16.10 10.56
C ILE A 153 -14.69 -16.42 11.28
N GLU A 154 -14.45 -17.70 11.57
CA GLU A 154 -13.23 -18.17 12.23
C GLU A 154 -12.03 -18.12 11.27
N GLY A 155 -10.89 -17.65 11.73
CA GLY A 155 -9.67 -17.63 10.90
C GLY A 155 -8.57 -16.67 11.34
N GLY A 156 -8.91 -15.60 12.07
CA GLY A 156 -7.95 -14.57 12.51
C GLY A 156 -7.46 -14.74 13.93
N VAL A 157 -6.28 -15.36 14.14
CA VAL A 157 -5.66 -15.48 15.48
C VAL A 157 -5.28 -14.11 16.06
N ALA A 158 -4.80 -13.21 15.20
CA ALA A 158 -4.46 -11.83 15.59
C ALA A 158 -5.70 -10.94 15.74
N GLY A 159 -6.72 -11.21 14.94
CA GLY A 159 -7.98 -10.47 14.88
C GLY A 159 -8.61 -10.52 13.49
N THR A 160 -9.79 -9.91 13.38
CA THR A 160 -10.54 -9.81 12.12
C THR A 160 -10.72 -8.34 11.76
N VAL A 161 -10.47 -8.01 10.50
CA VAL A 161 -10.80 -6.70 9.89
C VAL A 161 -12.07 -6.88 9.08
N GLU A 162 -13.09 -6.17 9.45
CA GLU A 162 -14.35 -6.07 8.73
C GLU A 162 -14.38 -4.74 7.99
N LEU A 163 -14.50 -4.77 6.67
CA LEU A 163 -14.79 -3.61 5.83
C LEU A 163 -16.27 -3.62 5.46
N GLU A 164 -16.91 -2.48 5.53
CA GLU A 164 -18.31 -2.34 5.15
C GLU A 164 -18.47 -1.32 4.02
N THR A 165 -19.28 -1.65 3.04
CA THR A 165 -19.67 -0.73 1.97
C THR A 165 -20.91 0.07 2.35
N ALA A 166 -21.27 1.06 1.54
CA ALA A 166 -22.42 1.89 1.77
C ALA A 166 -23.72 1.07 1.86
N SER A 167 -24.56 1.39 2.85
CA SER A 167 -25.93 0.89 2.99
C SER A 167 -26.92 2.00 2.63
N PRO A 168 -27.44 2.05 1.40
CA PRO A 168 -28.22 3.19 0.92
C PRO A 168 -29.55 3.39 1.64
N LEU A 169 -30.19 2.34 2.20
CA LEU A 169 -31.42 2.47 2.97
C LEU A 169 -31.16 3.11 4.34
N ASN A 170 -29.94 3.00 4.89
CA ASN A 170 -29.58 3.57 6.18
C ASN A 170 -29.11 5.03 6.08
N ASN A 171 -29.05 5.62 4.87
CA ASN A 171 -28.65 7.01 4.69
C ASN A 171 -29.76 7.96 5.22
N ASP A 172 -29.37 9.06 5.89
CA ASP A 172 -30.30 10.08 6.38
C ASP A 172 -30.96 10.87 5.23
N GLN A 173 -30.32 10.95 4.06
CA GLN A 173 -30.78 11.70 2.90
C GLN A 173 -31.39 10.77 1.85
N THR A 174 -32.47 11.23 1.19
CA THR A 174 -33.09 10.47 0.07
C THR A 174 -32.09 10.33 -1.10
N HIS A 175 -31.31 11.38 -1.39
CA HIS A 175 -30.26 11.36 -2.39
C HIS A 175 -29.02 12.02 -1.83
N LYS A 176 -27.86 11.35 -1.93
CA LYS A 176 -26.56 11.87 -1.53
C LYS A 176 -25.58 11.65 -2.67
N PHE A 177 -24.89 12.70 -3.09
CA PHE A 177 -23.82 12.65 -4.07
C PHE A 177 -22.55 13.26 -3.45
N VAL A 178 -21.43 12.59 -3.60
CA VAL A 178 -20.11 13.06 -3.14
C VAL A 178 -19.12 12.92 -4.29
N ALA A 179 -18.34 13.97 -4.53
CA ALA A 179 -17.24 13.96 -5.48
C ALA A 179 -15.99 14.56 -4.84
N ASN A 180 -14.85 13.93 -5.02
CA ASN A 180 -13.56 14.41 -4.56
C ASN A 180 -12.55 14.40 -5.70
N VAL A 181 -11.72 15.45 -5.75
CA VAL A 181 -10.59 15.56 -6.68
C VAL A 181 -9.39 16.06 -5.87
N ARG A 182 -8.27 15.34 -5.97
CA ARG A 182 -7.00 15.69 -5.32
C ARG A 182 -5.87 15.60 -6.32
N GLY A 183 -4.90 16.52 -6.25
CA GLY A 183 -3.64 16.46 -6.96
C GLY A 183 -2.52 16.11 -5.99
N MET A 184 -1.49 15.42 -6.47
CA MET A 184 -0.28 15.08 -5.74
C MET A 184 0.94 15.54 -6.53
N TYR A 185 2.00 15.91 -5.82
CA TYR A 185 3.28 16.26 -6.41
C TYR A 185 4.40 15.54 -5.68
N ASN A 186 5.27 14.87 -6.43
CA ASN A 186 6.42 14.17 -5.93
C ASN A 186 7.69 14.93 -6.34
N ASP A 187 8.31 15.64 -5.42
CA ASP A 187 9.52 16.44 -5.63
C ASP A 187 10.75 15.58 -5.95
N ARG A 188 10.78 14.34 -5.47
CA ARG A 188 11.87 13.40 -5.72
C ARG A 188 11.86 12.81 -7.12
N ALA A 189 10.80 12.99 -7.89
CA ALA A 189 10.75 12.55 -9.28
C ALA A 189 11.86 13.19 -10.15
N SER A 190 12.31 14.39 -9.76
CA SER A 190 13.45 15.06 -10.42
C SER A 190 14.80 14.34 -10.27
N GLU A 191 14.91 13.38 -9.32
CA GLU A 191 16.12 12.57 -9.09
C GLU A 191 16.29 11.47 -10.14
N VAL A 192 15.23 11.11 -10.89
CA VAL A 192 15.22 10.02 -11.87
C VAL A 192 14.58 10.49 -13.16
N SER A 193 15.26 10.30 -14.30
CA SER A 193 14.88 10.88 -15.59
C SER A 193 13.56 10.37 -16.17
N ASP A 194 13.15 9.15 -15.80
CA ASP A 194 11.93 8.48 -16.27
C ASP A 194 10.80 8.48 -15.23
N ALA A 195 10.96 9.21 -14.11
CA ALA A 195 9.93 9.31 -13.09
C ALA A 195 8.90 10.41 -13.38
N THR A 196 7.66 10.18 -12.99
CA THR A 196 6.55 11.13 -13.12
C THR A 196 6.40 11.97 -11.84
N GLU A 197 6.19 13.27 -11.99
CA GLU A 197 6.10 14.23 -10.88
C GLU A 197 4.69 14.36 -10.31
N PHE A 198 3.65 14.26 -11.15
CA PHE A 198 2.27 14.59 -10.78
C PHE A 198 1.39 13.35 -10.75
N GLY A 199 0.62 13.24 -9.67
CA GLY A 199 -0.43 12.25 -9.51
C GLY A 199 -1.79 12.90 -9.29
N ASP A 200 -2.85 12.09 -9.41
CA ASP A 200 -4.23 12.50 -9.19
C ASP A 200 -5.04 11.44 -8.45
N ARG A 201 -6.07 11.90 -7.76
CA ARG A 201 -7.08 11.05 -7.14
C ARG A 201 -8.45 11.65 -7.39
N ILE A 202 -9.33 10.85 -7.96
CA ILE A 202 -10.68 11.27 -8.32
C ILE A 202 -11.64 10.22 -7.79
N SER A 203 -12.67 10.65 -7.06
CA SER A 203 -13.73 9.75 -6.66
C SER A 203 -15.08 10.41 -6.74
N PHE A 204 -16.10 9.60 -6.98
CA PHE A 204 -17.47 10.00 -6.81
C PHE A 204 -18.30 8.83 -6.29
N SER A 205 -19.29 9.15 -5.48
CA SER A 205 -20.26 8.20 -4.98
C SER A 205 -21.67 8.79 -5.02
N TYR A 206 -22.62 7.93 -5.24
CA TYR A 206 -24.04 8.24 -5.23
C TYR A 206 -24.77 7.23 -4.36
N GLN A 207 -25.70 7.70 -3.53
CA GLN A 207 -26.66 6.89 -2.80
C GLN A 207 -28.06 7.50 -3.00
N GLY A 208 -29.04 6.66 -3.29
CA GLY A 208 -30.40 7.10 -3.51
C GLY A 208 -31.43 6.11 -2.98
N LYS A 209 -32.54 6.64 -2.44
CA LYS A 209 -33.70 5.89 -2.01
C LYS A 209 -34.85 6.10 -2.97
N TYR A 210 -35.60 5.05 -3.23
CA TYR A 210 -36.69 4.98 -4.17
C TYR A 210 -37.85 4.14 -3.61
N LEU A 211 -39.01 4.17 -4.25
CA LEU A 211 -40.18 3.38 -3.92
C LEU A 211 -40.61 3.56 -2.44
N ASP A 212 -40.79 4.81 -2.02
CA ASP A 212 -41.13 5.15 -0.64
C ASP A 212 -40.13 4.58 0.39
N ASP A 213 -38.81 4.76 0.09
CA ASP A 213 -37.66 4.32 0.89
C ASP A 213 -37.53 2.79 1.06
N THR A 214 -38.22 1.99 0.23
CA THR A 214 -38.08 0.52 0.25
C THR A 214 -36.98 0.00 -0.66
N LEU A 215 -36.50 0.79 -1.63
CA LEU A 215 -35.39 0.44 -2.52
C LEU A 215 -34.26 1.45 -2.37
N GLY A 216 -33.09 0.98 -2.01
CA GLY A 216 -31.86 1.76 -1.93
C GLY A 216 -30.85 1.34 -3.00
N VAL A 217 -30.18 2.30 -3.62
CA VAL A 217 -29.10 2.07 -4.61
C VAL A 217 -27.88 2.89 -4.20
N ALA A 218 -26.71 2.25 -4.21
CA ALA A 218 -25.41 2.93 -4.06
C ALA A 218 -24.50 2.59 -5.22
N LEU A 219 -23.82 3.61 -5.76
CA LEU A 219 -22.80 3.49 -6.81
C LEU A 219 -21.58 4.27 -6.38
N GLY A 220 -20.40 3.74 -6.66
CA GLY A 220 -19.13 4.40 -6.35
C GLY A 220 -18.07 4.10 -7.39
N TYR A 221 -17.21 5.08 -7.62
CA TYR A 221 -16.00 4.96 -8.40
C TYR A 221 -14.88 5.74 -7.75
N ALA A 222 -13.68 5.15 -7.69
CA ALA A 222 -12.49 5.82 -7.22
C ALA A 222 -11.31 5.48 -8.15
N ARG A 223 -10.61 6.51 -8.58
CA ARG A 223 -9.36 6.40 -9.34
C ARG A 223 -8.23 7.02 -8.53
N LEU A 224 -7.11 6.33 -8.47
CA LEU A 224 -5.83 6.81 -8.00
C LEU A 224 -4.81 6.68 -9.13
N PHE A 225 -4.06 7.72 -9.41
CA PHE A 225 -2.81 7.68 -10.15
C PHE A 225 -1.72 8.29 -9.28
N GLN A 226 -0.74 7.48 -8.88
CA GLN A 226 0.28 7.88 -7.92
C GLN A 226 1.67 7.49 -8.39
N PRO A 227 2.52 8.47 -8.73
CA PRO A 227 3.94 8.26 -8.92
C PRO A 227 4.67 8.20 -7.57
N SER A 228 5.73 7.39 -7.51
CA SER A 228 6.57 7.27 -6.32
C SER A 228 8.05 7.22 -6.68
N VAL A 229 8.90 7.82 -5.85
CA VAL A 229 10.36 7.69 -5.92
C VAL A 229 10.91 7.63 -4.50
N ALA A 230 11.77 6.66 -4.25
CA ALA A 230 12.47 6.48 -2.99
C ALA A 230 13.94 6.14 -3.25
N THR A 231 14.83 6.56 -2.36
CA THR A 231 16.23 6.11 -2.37
C THR A 231 16.38 4.94 -1.42
N GLN A 232 17.01 3.87 -1.86
CA GLN A 232 17.23 2.67 -1.07
C GLN A 232 18.71 2.32 -0.99
N PHE A 233 19.17 2.01 0.22
CA PHE A 233 20.42 1.31 0.48
C PHE A 233 20.10 -0.09 1.00
N ILE A 234 20.73 -1.11 0.39
CA ILE A 234 20.63 -2.51 0.83
C ILE A 234 22.03 -3.00 1.13
N GLY A 235 22.33 -3.29 2.40
CA GLY A 235 23.50 -4.05 2.80
C GLY A 235 23.30 -5.54 2.48
N LEU A 236 24.25 -6.14 1.76
CA LEU A 236 24.23 -7.57 1.52
C LEU A 236 24.83 -8.33 2.73
N ALA A 237 24.69 -9.65 2.72
CA ALA A 237 25.06 -10.48 3.87
C ALA A 237 26.58 -10.45 4.17
N TYR A 238 26.89 -10.77 5.43
CA TYR A 238 28.23 -11.03 5.94
C TYR A 238 28.42 -12.54 6.13
N ASN A 239 28.44 -13.28 5.02
CA ASN A 239 28.50 -14.75 5.04
C ASN A 239 29.95 -15.29 5.00
N ASP A 240 30.86 -14.47 4.51
CA ASP A 240 32.26 -14.84 4.32
C ASP A 240 33.14 -14.24 5.40
N THR A 241 34.30 -14.88 5.62
CA THR A 241 35.33 -14.39 6.52
C THR A 241 36.69 -14.35 5.82
N LYS A 242 37.55 -13.41 6.21
CA LYS A 242 38.90 -13.25 5.69
C LYS A 242 39.79 -12.59 6.74
N ASP A 243 41.02 -13.03 6.86
CA ASP A 243 42.07 -12.29 7.56
C ASP A 243 42.43 -11.04 6.73
N VAL A 244 42.03 -9.86 7.19
CA VAL A 244 42.25 -8.58 6.51
C VAL A 244 43.26 -7.69 7.20
N ASP A 245 43.61 -7.96 8.47
CA ASP A 245 44.52 -7.16 9.27
C ASP A 245 45.85 -7.86 9.56
N GLY A 246 45.95 -9.17 9.36
CA GLY A 246 47.13 -9.98 9.61
C GLY A 246 47.46 -10.16 11.09
N ALA A 247 46.51 -9.90 12.01
CA ALA A 247 46.68 -10.06 13.44
C ALA A 247 46.48 -11.51 13.82
N ALA A 248 47.53 -12.14 14.33
CA ALA A 248 47.44 -13.49 14.89
C ALA A 248 46.68 -13.50 16.22
N ASN A 249 45.67 -14.36 16.34
CA ASN A 249 44.89 -14.62 17.55
C ASN A 249 43.82 -13.59 17.96
N ASP A 250 43.03 -13.12 17.01
CA ASP A 250 41.79 -12.41 17.34
C ASP A 250 40.81 -13.35 18.06
N THR A 251 40.61 -13.10 19.36
CA THR A 251 39.78 -13.95 20.23
C THR A 251 38.31 -13.47 20.32
N ASN A 252 37.88 -12.54 19.43
CA ASN A 252 36.70 -11.74 19.64
C ASN A 252 35.43 -12.30 19.00
N GLY A 253 35.26 -13.60 18.83
CA GLY A 253 33.97 -14.09 18.33
C GLY A 253 33.86 -15.61 18.11
N PRO A 254 32.67 -16.09 17.73
CA PRO A 254 32.38 -17.51 17.54
C PRO A 254 32.87 -18.03 16.18
N LEU A 255 33.88 -17.42 15.57
CA LEU A 255 34.39 -17.83 14.26
C LEU A 255 35.09 -19.18 14.31
N THR A 256 34.93 -19.97 13.27
CA THR A 256 35.66 -21.25 13.10
C THR A 256 37.16 -21.07 12.91
N ASN A 257 37.57 -19.89 12.46
CA ASN A 257 38.93 -19.41 12.42
C ASN A 257 39.01 -18.06 13.15
N PRO A 258 39.58 -17.98 14.35
CA PRO A 258 39.62 -16.75 15.15
C PRO A 258 40.50 -15.64 14.58
N GLU A 259 41.23 -15.89 13.50
CA GLU A 259 42.08 -14.93 12.80
C GLU A 259 41.37 -14.21 11.64
N ASN A 260 40.10 -14.51 11.40
CA ASN A 260 39.36 -13.94 10.26
C ASN A 260 38.23 -13.01 10.71
N GLU A 261 38.07 -11.90 10.01
CA GLU A 261 36.96 -10.97 10.14
C GLU A 261 35.82 -11.30 9.14
N TYR A 262 34.59 -10.95 9.53
CA TYR A 262 33.45 -11.02 8.63
C TYR A 262 33.55 -9.94 7.56
N ILE A 263 33.42 -10.33 6.30
CA ILE A 263 33.40 -9.44 5.14
C ILE A 263 32.01 -9.41 4.50
N SER A 264 31.60 -8.21 4.06
CA SER A 264 30.34 -8.05 3.35
C SER A 264 30.42 -8.61 1.92
N GLU A 265 29.33 -9.23 1.44
CA GLU A 265 29.18 -9.57 0.03
C GLU A 265 29.10 -8.31 -0.86
N GLY A 266 28.69 -7.19 -0.29
CA GLY A 266 28.50 -5.93 -0.99
C GLY A 266 27.27 -5.15 -0.56
N PHE A 267 26.77 -4.30 -1.43
CA PHE A 267 25.59 -3.45 -1.17
C PHE A 267 24.99 -2.96 -2.48
N GLU A 268 23.76 -2.45 -2.37
CA GLU A 268 23.02 -1.83 -3.47
C GLU A 268 22.65 -0.40 -3.10
N LEU A 269 22.81 0.50 -4.06
CA LEU A 269 22.44 1.91 -4.01
C LEU A 269 21.48 2.17 -5.17
N GLN A 270 20.19 2.38 -4.88
CA GLN A 270 19.17 2.42 -5.90
C GLN A 270 18.16 3.54 -5.64
N HIS A 271 17.67 4.13 -6.72
CA HIS A 271 16.36 4.77 -6.73
C HIS A 271 15.32 3.74 -7.12
N LEU A 272 14.36 3.56 -6.23
CA LEU A 272 13.16 2.78 -6.50
C LEU A 272 12.04 3.73 -6.80
N GLY A 273 11.22 3.42 -7.78
CA GLY A 273 10.08 4.25 -8.10
C GLY A 273 9.14 3.55 -9.05
N GLY A 274 8.18 4.30 -9.54
CA GLY A 274 7.21 3.82 -10.50
C GLY A 274 5.92 4.59 -10.46
N GLU A 275 4.93 4.06 -11.14
CA GLU A 275 3.59 4.59 -11.25
C GLU A 275 2.59 3.52 -10.83
N GLU A 276 1.57 3.95 -10.11
CA GLU A 276 0.49 3.11 -9.64
C GLU A 276 -0.83 3.70 -10.11
N THR A 277 -1.61 2.92 -10.85
CA THR A 277 -2.98 3.27 -11.25
C THR A 277 -3.96 2.28 -10.64
N ARG A 278 -4.92 2.77 -9.87
CA ARG A 278 -5.98 1.96 -9.30
C ARG A 278 -7.33 2.50 -9.70
N ASN A 279 -8.23 1.61 -10.11
CA ASN A 279 -9.63 1.90 -10.39
C ASN A 279 -10.50 0.99 -9.55
N GLY A 280 -11.26 1.56 -8.64
CA GLY A 280 -12.23 0.85 -7.80
C GLY A 280 -13.65 1.18 -8.19
N TYR A 281 -14.52 0.18 -8.18
CA TYR A 281 -15.94 0.30 -8.50
C TYR A 281 -16.77 -0.36 -7.40
N LEU A 282 -17.86 0.26 -7.03
CA LEU A 282 -18.83 -0.25 -6.07
C LEU A 282 -20.24 -0.11 -6.63
N ALA A 283 -21.03 -1.15 -6.50
CA ALA A 283 -22.48 -1.12 -6.68
C ALA A 283 -23.13 -1.87 -5.53
N ALA A 284 -24.18 -1.30 -4.94
CA ALA A 284 -25.01 -1.98 -3.94
C ALA A 284 -26.47 -1.64 -4.14
N VAL A 285 -27.33 -2.64 -3.96
CA VAL A 285 -28.79 -2.51 -4.00
C VAL A 285 -29.36 -3.15 -2.74
N GLU A 286 -30.20 -2.42 -2.04
CA GLU A 286 -30.97 -2.91 -0.88
C GLU A 286 -32.45 -2.78 -1.18
N TRP A 287 -33.19 -3.83 -0.95
CA TRP A 287 -34.65 -3.87 -1.15
C TRP A 287 -35.34 -4.42 0.08
N ALA A 288 -36.17 -3.60 0.69
CA ALA A 288 -36.97 -3.92 1.86
C ALA A 288 -38.46 -3.69 1.55
N PRO A 289 -39.10 -4.62 0.81
CA PRO A 289 -40.52 -4.48 0.41
C PRO A 289 -41.49 -4.54 1.57
N ALA A 290 -41.05 -5.07 2.70
CA ALA A 290 -41.81 -5.19 3.96
C ALA A 290 -40.85 -5.07 5.14
N ASP A 291 -41.36 -4.70 6.31
CA ASP A 291 -40.56 -4.50 7.53
C ASP A 291 -39.85 -5.79 7.99
N ASN A 292 -40.36 -6.95 7.59
CA ASN A 292 -39.83 -8.25 7.98
C ASN A 292 -38.93 -8.91 6.94
N PHE A 293 -38.62 -8.25 5.81
CA PHE A 293 -37.79 -8.83 4.77
C PHE A 293 -36.86 -7.76 4.12
N LYS A 294 -35.56 -8.07 4.07
CA LYS A 294 -34.56 -7.26 3.39
C LYS A 294 -33.68 -8.13 2.49
N LEU A 295 -33.49 -7.70 1.24
CA LEU A 295 -32.55 -8.27 0.28
C LEU A 295 -31.44 -7.24 0.01
N LYS A 296 -30.19 -7.66 0.08
CA LYS A 296 -29.03 -6.85 -0.27
C LYS A 296 -28.20 -7.57 -1.31
N GLY A 297 -27.85 -6.88 -2.40
CA GLY A 297 -26.86 -7.32 -3.39
C GLY A 297 -25.76 -6.29 -3.49
N ASP A 298 -24.50 -6.73 -3.55
CA ASP A 298 -23.35 -5.84 -3.71
C ASP A 298 -22.28 -6.44 -4.61
N ALA A 299 -21.55 -5.55 -5.28
CA ALA A 299 -20.41 -5.85 -6.12
C ALA A 299 -19.31 -4.83 -5.85
N PHE A 300 -18.11 -5.30 -5.59
CA PHE A 300 -16.89 -4.51 -5.47
C PHE A 300 -15.86 -5.04 -6.46
N LEU A 301 -15.26 -4.15 -7.24
CA LEU A 301 -14.24 -4.47 -8.23
C LEU A 301 -13.06 -3.53 -8.03
N SER A 302 -11.84 -4.06 -8.01
CA SER A 302 -10.60 -3.28 -8.03
C SER A 302 -9.70 -3.74 -9.17
N ARG A 303 -9.14 -2.78 -9.87
CA ARG A 303 -8.14 -2.99 -10.93
C ARG A 303 -6.94 -2.12 -10.59
N PHE A 304 -5.82 -2.77 -10.38
CA PHE A 304 -4.60 -2.15 -9.89
C PHE A 304 -3.48 -2.48 -10.86
N ASP A 305 -2.89 -1.46 -11.47
CA ASP A 305 -1.77 -1.55 -12.39
C ASP A 305 -0.61 -0.78 -11.79
N LYS A 306 0.51 -1.47 -11.60
CA LYS A 306 1.71 -0.91 -11.01
C LYS A 306 2.92 -1.22 -11.89
N GLU A 307 3.51 -0.17 -12.41
CA GLU A 307 4.82 -0.21 -13.02
C GLU A 307 5.85 0.28 -12.01
N SER A 308 6.91 -0.47 -11.79
CA SER A 308 7.97 -0.09 -10.86
C SER A 308 9.34 -0.33 -11.45
N PHE A 309 10.28 0.50 -11.05
CA PHE A 309 11.65 0.42 -11.51
C PHE A 309 12.65 0.44 -10.35
N ALA A 310 13.85 -0.13 -10.62
CA ALA A 310 15.04 0.11 -9.81
C ALA A 310 16.16 0.63 -10.71
N ARG A 311 16.73 1.78 -10.36
CA ARG A 311 17.81 2.44 -11.08
C ARG A 311 18.97 2.71 -10.13
N GLY A 312 20.14 2.18 -10.43
CA GLY A 312 21.28 2.41 -9.56
C GLY A 312 22.44 1.45 -9.75
N LEU A 313 23.13 1.21 -8.66
CA LEU A 313 24.34 0.39 -8.65
C LEU A 313 24.22 -0.76 -7.68
N ARG A 314 24.76 -1.91 -8.10
CA ARG A 314 25.01 -3.07 -7.25
C ARG A 314 26.50 -3.29 -7.16
N VAL A 315 27.05 -3.14 -5.96
CA VAL A 315 28.48 -3.31 -5.68
C VAL A 315 28.70 -4.68 -5.07
N LYS A 316 29.48 -5.52 -5.73
CA LYS A 316 29.91 -6.85 -5.25
C LYS A 316 31.37 -6.78 -4.86
N LEU A 317 31.65 -7.05 -3.58
CA LEU A 317 33.01 -6.95 -3.02
C LEU A 317 33.88 -8.20 -3.33
N GLY A 318 33.26 -9.30 -3.76
CA GLY A 318 33.98 -10.43 -4.35
C GLY A 318 34.46 -11.50 -3.37
N GLY A 319 34.04 -11.44 -2.09
CA GLY A 319 34.30 -12.45 -1.08
C GLY A 319 35.79 -12.61 -0.71
N PRO A 320 36.17 -13.77 -0.10
CA PRO A 320 37.52 -13.97 0.48
C PRO A 320 38.66 -13.94 -0.56
N THR A 321 38.36 -14.15 -1.82
CA THR A 321 39.35 -14.19 -2.90
C THR A 321 39.70 -12.79 -3.45
N ALA A 322 38.96 -11.74 -3.10
CA ALA A 322 39.30 -10.36 -3.41
C ALA A 322 40.51 -9.87 -2.56
N ALA A 323 41.24 -8.87 -3.07
CA ALA A 323 42.33 -8.25 -2.34
C ALA A 323 41.80 -7.06 -1.53
N TYR A 324 41.86 -7.18 -0.21
CA TYR A 324 41.49 -6.13 0.74
C TYR A 324 42.74 -5.37 1.22
N ALA A 325 42.61 -4.05 1.37
CA ALA A 325 43.65 -3.19 1.93
C ALA A 325 42.97 -2.09 2.76
N ASN A 326 43.68 -1.60 3.80
CA ASN A 326 43.23 -0.54 4.68
C ASN A 326 41.86 -0.84 5.32
N ALA A 327 41.64 -2.08 5.74
CA ALA A 327 40.40 -2.50 6.35
C ALA A 327 40.10 -1.71 7.63
N GLN A 328 38.85 -1.29 7.77
CA GLN A 328 38.32 -0.67 8.98
C GLN A 328 37.30 -1.63 9.60
N LEU A 329 37.46 -1.86 10.88
CA LEU A 329 36.69 -2.85 11.63
C LEU A 329 35.73 -2.19 12.63
N ASP A 330 34.56 -2.79 12.78
CA ASP A 330 33.67 -2.61 13.93
C ASP A 330 33.41 -3.98 14.56
N GLY A 331 34.03 -4.22 15.69
CA GLY A 331 34.14 -5.58 16.23
C GLY A 331 34.89 -6.49 15.26
N ASN A 332 34.26 -7.58 14.86
CA ASN A 332 34.79 -8.55 13.87
C ASN A 332 34.27 -8.34 12.46
N ALA A 333 33.61 -7.22 12.18
CA ALA A 333 33.06 -6.93 10.86
C ALA A 333 33.89 -5.86 10.14
N VAL A 334 34.22 -6.11 8.87
CA VAL A 334 34.85 -5.11 7.99
C VAL A 334 33.77 -4.14 7.54
N ILE A 335 33.84 -2.90 8.01
CA ILE A 335 32.90 -1.82 7.66
C ILE A 335 33.45 -0.89 6.58
N GLY A 336 34.73 -0.97 6.23
CA GLY A 336 35.35 -0.18 5.18
C GLY A 336 36.65 -0.82 4.69
N ALA A 337 36.95 -0.68 3.42
CA ALA A 337 38.20 -1.16 2.82
C ALA A 337 38.42 -0.61 1.42
N ALA A 338 39.67 -0.71 0.92
CA ALA A 338 40.00 -0.70 -0.49
C ALA A 338 40.00 -2.16 -1.00
N VAL A 339 39.08 -2.49 -1.91
CA VAL A 339 38.92 -3.84 -2.46
C VAL A 339 39.29 -3.85 -3.93
N ASN A 340 40.23 -4.70 -4.29
CA ASN A 340 40.65 -4.90 -5.67
C ASN A 340 40.23 -6.28 -6.17
N ARG A 341 39.74 -6.34 -7.40
CA ARG A 341 39.48 -7.60 -8.08
C ARG A 341 40.77 -8.38 -8.29
N THR A 342 40.67 -9.68 -8.10
CA THR A 342 41.71 -10.67 -8.48
C THR A 342 41.17 -11.58 -9.59
N SER A 343 42.04 -12.38 -10.18
CA SER A 343 41.62 -13.39 -11.18
C SER A 343 40.63 -14.44 -10.65
N GLN A 344 40.47 -14.53 -9.32
CA GLN A 344 39.60 -15.50 -8.64
C GLN A 344 38.38 -14.86 -7.99
N SER A 345 38.31 -13.51 -7.92
CA SER A 345 37.24 -12.83 -7.24
C SER A 345 36.14 -12.37 -8.19
N TYR A 346 34.93 -12.21 -7.66
CA TYR A 346 33.76 -11.67 -8.38
C TYR A 346 33.57 -10.18 -8.12
N THR A 347 34.61 -9.45 -7.69
CA THR A 347 34.53 -8.01 -7.43
C THR A 347 34.09 -7.27 -8.69
N ARG A 348 32.98 -6.53 -8.59
CA ARG A 348 32.39 -5.80 -9.69
C ARG A 348 31.40 -4.73 -9.24
N VAL A 349 31.18 -3.75 -10.10
CA VAL A 349 30.07 -2.79 -9.99
C VAL A 349 29.15 -3.01 -11.19
N GLU A 350 27.89 -3.24 -10.91
CA GLU A 350 26.83 -3.43 -11.92
C GLU A 350 25.89 -2.23 -11.92
N ILE A 351 25.51 -1.75 -13.09
CA ILE A 351 24.34 -0.87 -13.23
C ILE A 351 23.11 -1.75 -13.16
N VAL A 352 22.16 -1.36 -12.31
CA VAL A 352 20.84 -1.96 -12.21
C VAL A 352 19.83 -1.07 -12.94
N ASN A 353 19.08 -1.68 -13.84
CA ASN A 353 18.03 -1.03 -14.62
C ASN A 353 16.85 -1.99 -14.75
N ASP A 354 16.21 -2.26 -13.61
CA ASP A 354 15.12 -3.23 -13.52
C ASP A 354 13.76 -2.56 -13.75
N ASP A 355 12.88 -3.23 -14.48
CA ASP A 355 11.49 -2.83 -14.70
C ASP A 355 10.55 -3.97 -14.33
N ASN A 356 9.65 -3.70 -13.38
CA ASN A 356 8.64 -4.63 -12.92
C ASN A 356 7.26 -4.13 -13.29
N GLN A 357 6.37 -5.05 -13.57
CA GLN A 357 4.97 -4.77 -13.81
C GLN A 357 4.12 -5.73 -12.99
N ASP A 358 3.12 -5.19 -12.33
CA ASP A 358 2.19 -5.94 -11.51
C ASP A 358 0.77 -5.50 -11.86
N PHE A 359 -0.07 -6.43 -12.25
CA PHE A 359 -1.46 -6.19 -12.61
C PHE A 359 -2.36 -7.05 -11.74
N ASP A 360 -3.06 -6.39 -10.81
CA ASP A 360 -3.92 -7.03 -9.83
C ASP A 360 -5.40 -6.76 -10.10
N GLU A 361 -6.20 -7.78 -9.90
CA GLU A 361 -7.65 -7.73 -9.95
C GLU A 361 -8.25 -8.30 -8.68
N VAL A 362 -9.19 -7.58 -8.09
CA VAL A 362 -10.02 -8.07 -6.99
C VAL A 362 -11.49 -7.90 -7.38
N ASP A 363 -12.24 -9.00 -7.32
CA ASP A 363 -13.67 -9.04 -7.59
C ASP A 363 -14.38 -9.64 -6.37
N SER A 364 -15.38 -8.93 -5.83
CA SER A 364 -16.19 -9.42 -4.71
C SER A 364 -17.67 -9.17 -5.00
N PHE A 365 -18.46 -10.23 -4.94
CA PHE A 365 -19.89 -10.20 -5.16
C PHE A 365 -20.62 -10.88 -4.02
N GLY A 366 -21.78 -10.37 -3.67
CA GLY A 366 -22.58 -11.00 -2.65
C GLY A 366 -24.06 -10.68 -2.75
N VAL A 367 -24.86 -11.65 -2.28
CA VAL A 367 -26.30 -11.48 -2.10
C VAL A 367 -26.68 -12.01 -0.72
N ASN A 368 -27.34 -11.17 0.07
CA ASN A 368 -27.82 -11.49 1.41
C ASN A 368 -29.34 -11.28 1.48
N ALA A 369 -30.03 -12.23 2.05
CA ALA A 369 -31.46 -12.14 2.38
C ALA A 369 -31.64 -12.28 3.88
N ASP A 370 -32.26 -11.30 4.51
CA ASP A 370 -32.65 -11.30 5.92
C ASP A 370 -34.17 -11.33 6.04
N TRP A 371 -34.71 -12.35 6.69
CA TRP A 371 -36.16 -12.58 6.81
C TRP A 371 -36.57 -12.90 8.22
N GLN A 372 -37.35 -11.99 8.83
CA GLN A 372 -38.06 -12.25 10.07
C GLN A 372 -39.32 -13.07 9.74
N VAL A 373 -39.20 -14.40 9.78
CA VAL A 373 -40.27 -15.35 9.38
C VAL A 373 -41.45 -15.29 10.35
N THR A 374 -41.17 -15.19 11.65
CA THR A 374 -42.13 -14.97 12.74
C THR A 374 -41.55 -14.01 13.75
N ASP A 375 -42.30 -13.54 14.72
CA ASP A 375 -41.82 -12.65 15.78
C ASP A 375 -40.60 -13.21 16.52
N ARG A 376 -40.38 -14.52 16.46
CA ARG A 376 -39.28 -15.22 17.17
C ARG A 376 -38.25 -15.88 16.29
N LEU A 377 -38.51 -16.03 14.99
CA LEU A 377 -37.62 -16.71 14.06
C LEU A 377 -37.12 -15.73 12.99
N ASN A 378 -35.83 -15.46 12.99
CA ASN A 378 -35.13 -14.79 11.90
C ASN A 378 -34.29 -15.82 11.13
N VAL A 379 -34.28 -15.72 9.82
CA VAL A 379 -33.49 -16.51 8.90
C VAL A 379 -32.64 -15.56 8.04
N ASN A 380 -31.35 -15.76 8.05
CA ASN A 380 -30.42 -15.01 7.19
C ASN A 380 -29.69 -15.97 6.24
N ALA A 381 -29.75 -15.69 4.94
CA ALA A 381 -29.05 -16.45 3.90
C ALA A 381 -28.11 -15.53 3.14
N ASP A 382 -26.88 -15.99 2.94
CA ASP A 382 -25.83 -15.25 2.24
C ASP A 382 -25.11 -16.13 1.23
N VAL A 383 -24.88 -15.61 0.03
CA VAL A 383 -24.07 -16.24 -1.02
C VAL A 383 -23.04 -15.23 -1.48
N SER A 384 -21.79 -15.65 -1.57
CA SER A 384 -20.69 -14.76 -1.97
C SER A 384 -19.68 -15.45 -2.86
N LEU A 385 -19.01 -14.61 -3.67
CA LEU A 385 -17.84 -14.93 -4.47
C LEU A 385 -16.81 -13.84 -4.22
N SER A 386 -15.61 -14.23 -3.82
CA SER A 386 -14.43 -13.35 -3.75
C SER A 386 -13.33 -13.96 -4.58
N ARG A 387 -12.73 -13.20 -5.47
CA ARG A 387 -11.67 -13.62 -6.37
C ARG A 387 -10.59 -12.58 -6.44
N ALA A 388 -9.34 -13.02 -6.38
CA ALA A 388 -8.15 -12.19 -6.59
C ALA A 388 -7.26 -12.82 -7.65
N LYS A 389 -6.70 -11.98 -8.52
CA LYS A 389 -5.71 -12.39 -9.52
C LYS A 389 -4.57 -11.39 -9.52
N SER A 390 -3.35 -11.91 -9.69
CA SER A 390 -2.16 -11.13 -9.95
C SER A 390 -1.41 -11.68 -11.16
N ASN A 391 -0.92 -10.78 -12.00
CA ASN A 391 0.02 -11.08 -13.06
C ASN A 391 1.25 -10.22 -12.84
N PHE A 392 2.27 -10.80 -12.25
CA PHE A 392 3.52 -10.12 -11.94
C PHE A 392 4.59 -10.45 -12.98
N ARG A 393 5.35 -9.46 -13.39
CA ARG A 393 6.53 -9.61 -14.25
C ARG A 393 7.71 -8.87 -13.65
N ASN A 394 8.72 -9.60 -13.21
CA ASN A 394 10.00 -9.04 -12.82
C ASN A 394 10.93 -9.02 -14.03
N GLY A 395 11.35 -7.84 -14.46
CA GLY A 395 12.29 -7.63 -15.56
C GLY A 395 13.62 -7.11 -15.02
N LEU A 396 14.70 -7.88 -15.24
CA LEU A 396 16.04 -7.51 -14.82
C LEU A 396 16.87 -7.13 -16.03
N LEU A 397 17.54 -5.97 -15.97
CA LEU A 397 18.55 -5.53 -16.93
C LEU A 397 19.75 -4.98 -16.18
N TRP A 398 20.84 -5.76 -16.15
CA TRP A 398 22.07 -5.35 -15.50
C TRP A 398 23.21 -5.20 -16.51
N SER A 399 24.10 -4.25 -16.24
CA SER A 399 25.19 -3.92 -17.14
C SER A 399 26.51 -3.78 -16.39
N LEU A 400 27.60 -4.05 -17.11
CA LEU A 400 28.98 -3.90 -16.67
C LEU A 400 29.74 -3.01 -17.67
N VAL A 401 30.86 -2.50 -17.22
CA VAL A 401 31.75 -1.70 -18.09
C VAL A 401 32.62 -2.63 -18.95
N ALA A 402 32.73 -2.31 -20.23
CA ALA A 402 33.67 -2.94 -21.14
C ALA A 402 35.08 -2.41 -20.94
N GLU A 403 36.10 -3.25 -21.23
CA GLU A 403 37.53 -2.87 -21.17
C GLU A 403 37.87 -1.80 -22.20
N ASP A 404 37.35 -1.95 -23.42
CA ASP A 404 37.53 -0.99 -24.53
C ASP A 404 36.20 -0.83 -25.29
N ALA A 405 35.76 0.42 -25.47
CA ALA A 405 34.59 0.77 -26.25
C ALA A 405 34.70 0.46 -27.76
N ASN A 406 35.92 0.42 -28.27
CA ASN A 406 36.20 0.31 -29.71
C ASN A 406 36.61 -1.12 -30.13
N ALA A 407 36.58 -2.08 -29.22
CA ALA A 407 36.97 -3.45 -29.54
C ALA A 407 35.92 -4.12 -30.47
N GLU A 408 36.38 -4.81 -31.52
CA GLU A 408 35.50 -5.62 -32.38
C GLU A 408 34.71 -6.67 -31.59
N THR A 409 35.32 -7.20 -30.55
CA THR A 409 34.71 -8.16 -29.61
C THR A 409 34.93 -7.65 -28.19
N PRO A 410 34.06 -6.77 -27.69
CA PRO A 410 34.24 -6.20 -26.38
C PRO A 410 34.12 -7.27 -25.28
N VAL A 411 34.92 -7.15 -24.23
CA VAL A 411 34.93 -7.96 -23.03
C VAL A 411 34.72 -7.08 -21.81
N PHE A 412 34.20 -7.64 -20.73
CA PHE A 412 34.05 -6.88 -19.47
C PHE A 412 35.43 -6.47 -18.91
N ASP A 413 35.51 -5.23 -18.43
CA ASP A 413 36.70 -4.75 -17.75
C ASP A 413 36.90 -5.47 -16.41
N ASN A 414 38.04 -6.12 -16.28
CA ASN A 414 38.40 -6.84 -15.06
C ASN A 414 39.23 -5.99 -14.08
N ASN A 415 39.58 -4.76 -14.45
CA ASN A 415 40.32 -3.85 -13.59
C ASN A 415 39.39 -3.08 -12.68
N VAL A 416 38.87 -3.73 -11.64
CA VAL A 416 37.91 -3.16 -10.69
C VAL A 416 38.60 -2.90 -9.36
N ALA A 417 38.55 -1.66 -8.91
CA ALA A 417 39.00 -1.21 -7.58
C ALA A 417 37.87 -0.39 -6.93
N ILE A 418 37.45 -0.80 -5.72
CA ILE A 418 36.37 -0.20 -4.97
C ILE A 418 36.90 0.27 -3.61
N ASN A 419 36.65 1.52 -3.25
CA ASN A 419 36.84 2.02 -1.89
C ASN A 419 35.47 2.24 -1.28
N TYR A 420 35.22 1.70 -0.10
CA TYR A 420 33.95 1.87 0.59
C TYR A 420 34.12 2.08 2.09
N GLN A 421 33.15 2.77 2.68
CA GLN A 421 32.95 2.92 4.11
C GLN A 421 31.44 2.86 4.41
N LEU A 422 31.05 1.86 5.19
CA LEU A 422 29.66 1.75 5.66
C LEU A 422 29.45 2.70 6.86
N ASN A 423 28.32 3.40 6.88
CA ASN A 423 27.97 4.43 7.86
C ASN A 423 26.72 4.04 8.66
N GLY A 424 26.64 2.79 9.11
CA GLY A 424 25.48 2.22 9.81
C GLY A 424 24.25 2.17 8.88
N LEU A 425 23.18 2.87 9.23
CA LEU A 425 21.94 2.96 8.43
C LEU A 425 21.97 4.12 7.42
N ASN A 426 23.03 4.90 7.37
CA ASN A 426 23.18 5.96 6.36
C ASN A 426 23.78 5.39 5.07
N LEU A 427 23.71 6.20 3.99
CA LEU A 427 24.37 5.86 2.73
C LEU A 427 25.86 5.64 2.95
N PRO A 428 26.49 4.61 2.36
CA PRO A 428 27.92 4.39 2.42
C PRO A 428 28.67 5.42 1.57
N ASP A 429 29.90 5.72 1.96
CA ASP A 429 30.84 6.41 1.08
C ASP A 429 31.47 5.39 0.13
N VAL A 430 31.29 5.59 -1.17
CA VAL A 430 31.75 4.65 -2.20
C VAL A 430 32.47 5.37 -3.33
N GLY A 431 33.65 4.87 -3.66
CA GLY A 431 34.39 5.26 -4.84
C GLY A 431 34.87 4.04 -5.63
N PHE A 432 34.87 4.11 -6.94
CA PHE A 432 35.38 3.03 -7.79
C PHE A 432 36.05 3.60 -9.06
N ASN A 433 37.09 2.91 -9.54
CA ASN A 433 37.92 3.39 -10.64
C ASN A 433 37.18 3.44 -11.99
N GLN A 434 36.07 2.71 -12.15
CA GLN A 434 35.29 2.67 -13.38
C GLN A 434 34.19 3.74 -13.46
N ALA A 435 34.05 4.62 -12.46
CA ALA A 435 32.93 5.56 -12.36
C ALA A 435 32.70 6.40 -13.62
N ALA A 436 33.80 6.92 -14.23
CA ALA A 436 33.71 7.71 -15.47
C ALA A 436 33.23 6.89 -16.66
N ALA A 437 33.56 5.59 -16.70
CA ALA A 437 33.19 4.72 -17.81
C ALA A 437 31.71 4.35 -17.82
N PHE A 438 31.02 4.40 -16.68
CA PHE A 438 29.56 4.20 -16.61
C PHE A 438 28.76 5.32 -17.27
N SER A 439 29.36 6.48 -17.52
CA SER A 439 28.73 7.59 -18.25
C SER A 439 28.96 7.51 -19.78
N ASP A 440 29.75 6.54 -20.25
CA ASP A 440 30.04 6.30 -21.66
C ASP A 440 29.23 5.09 -22.15
N ILE A 441 28.17 5.37 -22.91
CA ILE A 441 27.26 4.32 -23.41
C ILE A 441 27.95 3.27 -24.26
N ASP A 442 29.02 3.66 -24.98
CA ASP A 442 29.78 2.75 -25.84
C ASP A 442 30.63 1.74 -25.04
N ARG A 443 30.81 2.01 -23.74
CA ARG A 443 31.51 1.13 -22.81
C ARG A 443 30.56 0.29 -21.93
N VAL A 444 29.24 0.51 -21.97
CA VAL A 444 28.29 -0.21 -21.16
C VAL A 444 27.81 -1.46 -21.89
N MET A 445 28.03 -2.62 -21.31
CA MET A 445 27.61 -3.93 -21.83
C MET A 445 26.59 -4.60 -20.94
N VAL A 446 25.56 -5.17 -21.54
CA VAL A 446 24.57 -5.99 -20.82
C VAL A 446 25.23 -7.24 -20.26
N SER A 447 25.16 -7.42 -18.96
CA SER A 447 25.69 -8.59 -18.25
C SER A 447 24.61 -9.60 -17.89
N LYS A 448 23.38 -9.12 -17.68
CA LYS A 448 22.24 -9.95 -17.36
C LYS A 448 20.97 -9.33 -17.93
N TYR A 449 20.18 -10.16 -18.57
CA TYR A 449 18.80 -9.87 -18.94
C TYR A 449 17.93 -11.05 -18.51
N GLY A 450 16.83 -10.77 -17.87
CA GLY A 450 15.92 -11.82 -17.44
C GLY A 450 14.51 -11.30 -17.24
N ILE A 451 13.51 -12.12 -17.56
CA ILE A 451 12.11 -11.86 -17.30
C ILE A 451 11.59 -13.04 -16.48
N TYR A 452 10.99 -12.75 -15.34
CA TYR A 452 10.45 -13.73 -14.40
C TYR A 452 8.96 -13.42 -14.21
N PRO A 453 8.07 -14.05 -15.01
CA PRO A 453 6.64 -13.94 -14.83
C PRO A 453 6.17 -14.79 -13.65
N ASP A 454 5.19 -14.29 -12.92
CA ASP A 454 4.46 -15.03 -11.91
C ASP A 454 2.96 -14.73 -12.05
N GLN A 455 2.11 -15.72 -11.74
CA GLN A 455 0.66 -15.59 -11.79
C GLN A 455 0.06 -16.25 -10.55
N THR A 456 -0.80 -15.50 -9.89
CA THR A 456 -1.55 -15.97 -8.74
C THR A 456 -3.04 -15.81 -9.01
N GLU A 457 -3.83 -16.81 -8.63
CA GLU A 457 -5.28 -16.74 -8.62
C GLU A 457 -5.79 -17.40 -7.34
N ASP A 458 -6.63 -16.67 -6.59
CA ASP A 458 -7.29 -17.17 -5.40
C ASP A 458 -8.78 -16.88 -5.48
N GLU A 459 -9.63 -17.86 -5.12
CA GLU A 459 -11.08 -17.75 -5.21
C GLU A 459 -11.77 -18.43 -4.03
N VAL A 460 -12.70 -17.74 -3.42
CA VAL A 460 -13.59 -18.28 -2.39
C VAL A 460 -15.04 -18.09 -2.82
N THR A 461 -15.79 -19.19 -2.91
CA THR A 461 -17.25 -19.18 -3.03
C THR A 461 -17.84 -19.71 -1.73
N ALA A 462 -18.73 -18.94 -1.10
CA ALA A 462 -19.31 -19.30 0.17
C ALA A 462 -20.84 -19.21 0.15
N PHE A 463 -21.47 -20.10 0.91
CA PHE A 463 -22.89 -20.07 1.25
C PHE A 463 -23.03 -20.14 2.77
N ARG A 464 -23.80 -19.24 3.36
CA ARG A 464 -24.10 -19.21 4.79
C ARG A 464 -25.60 -19.15 5.01
N LEU A 465 -26.07 -19.91 6.00
CA LEU A 465 -27.46 -19.92 6.42
C LEU A 465 -27.52 -19.88 7.95
N ASP A 466 -28.07 -18.81 8.49
CA ASP A 466 -28.18 -18.58 9.93
C ASP A 466 -29.65 -18.60 10.35
N PHE A 467 -29.92 -19.21 11.51
CA PHE A 467 -31.23 -19.22 12.17
C PHE A 467 -31.08 -18.63 13.58
N LYS A 468 -31.82 -17.58 13.86
CA LYS A 468 -31.94 -17.01 15.19
C LYS A 468 -33.36 -17.23 15.73
N TYR A 469 -33.48 -17.96 16.82
CA TYR A 469 -34.74 -18.21 17.47
C TYR A 469 -34.72 -17.67 18.89
N GLU A 470 -35.71 -16.81 19.23
CA GLU A 470 -35.88 -16.27 20.58
C GLU A 470 -36.75 -17.20 21.41
N LEU A 471 -36.13 -17.79 22.45
CA LEU A 471 -36.83 -18.64 23.42
C LEU A 471 -37.67 -17.77 24.38
N GLU A 472 -38.83 -18.27 24.79
CA GLU A 472 -39.56 -17.66 25.92
C GLU A 472 -38.68 -17.78 27.16
N SER A 473 -38.39 -16.65 27.81
CA SER A 473 -37.92 -16.65 29.20
C SER A 473 -39.18 -16.64 30.08
N ASP A 474 -39.42 -17.73 30.81
CA ASP A 474 -40.41 -17.74 31.89
C ASP A 474 -40.08 -16.71 32.97
#